data_ca22d5ad21b3b8e0ada6568828a2e6c6
#
_entry.id   ca22d5ad21b3b8e0ada6568828a2e6c6
#
_cell.length_a   1.000
_cell.length_b   1.000
_cell.length_c   1.000
_cell.angle_alpha   90.00
_cell.angle_beta   90.00
_cell.angle_gamma   90.00
#
_symmetry.space_group_name_H-M   'P 1'
#
loop_
_entity.id
_entity.type
_entity.pdbx_description
1 polymer ?
#
loop_
_entity_poly.entity_id
_entity_poly.type
_entity_poly.pdbx_seq_one_letter_code
_entity_poly.pdbx_strand_id
1 'polypeptide(L)'
;MPAASAPTDLMELGVAAMQQDVFAQIVGMAQVQLPVVGVVYSTDHVLGQNGIFGIKTGSGFSTGANFLFGATVTVDGKPIVVFGCVMGQPTLDVAFATAKVLIASLQATLHIRQVITRNQTIATYVTAWGNQSDLVSPVDVIVLAWPGMVLRQRLDVLPIVVDRPIPAGTKKGNVHIVLGDYNLDVPLVTSDPLYPPGRLWRLTRVTF
;
A
#
# COMPACT_ATOMS: atom_id res chain seq x y z
N MET A 1 15.19 -0.08 33.68
CA MET A 1 13.90 0.52 33.27
C MET A 1 13.00 -0.59 32.77
N PRO A 2 11.70 -0.61 33.07
CA PRO A 2 10.82 -1.59 32.46
C PRO A 2 10.80 -1.37 30.92
N ALA A 3 10.83 -2.46 30.16
CA ALA A 3 10.69 -2.37 28.72
C ALA A 3 9.27 -1.89 28.39
N ALA A 4 9.18 -0.86 27.56
CA ALA A 4 7.91 -0.30 27.07
C ALA A 4 7.95 -0.28 25.54
N SER A 5 6.79 -0.51 24.91
CA SER A 5 6.65 -0.49 23.47
C SER A 5 5.32 0.18 23.10
N ALA A 6 5.26 0.82 21.93
CA ALA A 6 4.02 1.35 21.38
C ALA A 6 3.31 0.32 20.49
N PRO A 7 1.98 0.44 20.27
CA PRO A 7 1.27 -0.44 19.35
C PRO A 7 1.86 -0.44 17.93
N THR A 8 2.35 0.70 17.45
CA THR A 8 3.02 0.84 16.15
C THR A 8 4.27 -0.01 16.06
N ASP A 9 5.14 0.03 17.09
CA ASP A 9 6.38 -0.76 17.11
C ASP A 9 6.08 -2.26 17.06
N LEU A 10 5.04 -2.68 17.80
CA LEU A 10 4.61 -4.09 17.82
C LEU A 10 4.00 -4.52 16.48
N MET A 11 3.29 -3.62 15.79
CA MET A 11 2.77 -3.93 14.45
C MET A 11 3.90 -4.07 13.43
N GLU A 12 4.89 -3.18 13.44
CA GLU A 12 6.08 -3.28 12.57
C GLU A 12 6.85 -4.59 12.81
N LEU A 13 7.06 -4.92 14.09
CA LEU A 13 7.68 -6.19 14.47
C LEU A 13 6.85 -7.39 14.00
N GLY A 14 5.51 -7.32 14.16
CA GLY A 14 4.59 -8.36 13.70
C GLY A 14 4.64 -8.57 12.20
N VAL A 15 4.62 -7.49 11.41
CA VAL A 15 4.76 -7.54 9.95
C VAL A 15 6.07 -8.19 9.55
N ALA A 16 7.20 -7.79 10.17
CA ALA A 16 8.51 -8.36 9.89
C ALA A 16 8.59 -9.85 10.27
N ALA A 17 8.04 -10.23 11.43
CA ALA A 17 8.03 -11.61 11.89
C ALA A 17 7.19 -12.53 10.98
N MET A 18 6.06 -12.03 10.49
CA MET A 18 5.18 -12.80 9.58
C MET A 18 5.78 -13.03 8.18
N GLN A 19 6.88 -12.38 7.83
CA GLN A 19 7.65 -12.70 6.62
C GLN A 19 8.51 -13.97 6.78
N GLN A 20 8.62 -14.50 8.01
CA GLN A 20 9.31 -15.76 8.29
C GLN A 20 8.31 -16.91 8.23
N ASP A 21 8.40 -17.77 7.23
CA ASP A 21 7.44 -18.85 6.98
C ASP A 21 7.21 -19.75 8.20
N VAL A 22 8.30 -20.13 8.91
CA VAL A 22 8.20 -20.98 10.09
C VAL A 22 7.44 -20.27 11.22
N PHE A 23 7.69 -18.98 11.43
CA PHE A 23 6.97 -18.20 12.42
C PHE A 23 5.49 -18.11 12.07
N ALA A 24 5.17 -17.76 10.82
CA ALA A 24 3.80 -17.66 10.35
C ALA A 24 3.02 -18.98 10.52
N GLN A 25 3.65 -20.11 10.21
CA GLN A 25 3.07 -21.44 10.43
C GLN A 25 2.78 -21.69 11.92
N ILE A 26 3.74 -21.42 12.80
CA ILE A 26 3.60 -21.69 14.24
C ILE A 26 2.48 -20.85 14.86
N VAL A 27 2.44 -19.55 14.59
CA VAL A 27 1.45 -18.65 15.22
C VAL A 27 0.03 -18.88 14.69
N GLY A 28 -0.10 -19.49 13.50
CA GLY A 28 -1.38 -19.89 12.92
C GLY A 28 -1.91 -21.24 13.43
N MET A 29 -1.18 -21.97 14.27
CA MET A 29 -1.62 -23.25 14.80
C MET A 29 -2.56 -23.07 16.00
N ALA A 30 -3.80 -23.57 15.91
CA ALA A 30 -4.71 -23.59 17.06
C ALA A 30 -4.27 -24.59 18.14
N GLN A 31 -3.62 -25.69 17.72
CA GLN A 31 -3.06 -26.70 18.60
C GLN A 31 -1.91 -27.45 17.90
N VAL A 32 -1.03 -28.04 18.68
CA VAL A 32 0.05 -28.89 18.19
C VAL A 32 0.30 -30.03 19.17
N GLN A 33 0.59 -31.23 18.64
CA GLN A 33 1.02 -32.40 19.43
C GLN A 33 2.53 -32.32 19.61
N LEU A 34 3.00 -32.15 20.83
CA LEU A 34 4.41 -32.18 21.16
C LEU A 34 4.80 -33.50 21.78
N PRO A 35 6.03 -34.03 21.51
CA PRO A 35 6.59 -35.17 22.23
C PRO A 35 6.60 -34.91 23.73
N VAL A 36 6.26 -35.91 24.56
CA VAL A 36 6.28 -35.86 26.03
C VAL A 36 5.20 -34.96 26.66
N VAL A 37 4.99 -33.74 26.16
CA VAL A 37 4.04 -32.74 26.72
C VAL A 37 2.60 -32.99 26.31
N GLY A 38 2.40 -33.67 25.16
CA GLY A 38 1.05 -33.90 24.63
C GLY A 38 0.54 -32.74 23.78
N VAL A 39 -0.78 -32.54 23.75
CA VAL A 39 -1.42 -31.45 22.98
C VAL A 39 -1.24 -30.13 23.70
N VAL A 40 -0.71 -29.13 23.00
CA VAL A 40 -0.62 -27.73 23.44
C VAL A 40 -1.54 -26.91 22.59
N TYR A 41 -2.36 -26.04 23.22
CA TYR A 41 -3.32 -25.16 22.56
C TYR A 41 -2.79 -23.73 22.48
N SER A 42 -3.18 -23.04 21.42
CA SER A 42 -2.95 -21.59 21.32
C SER A 42 -3.78 -20.85 22.37
N THR A 43 -3.23 -19.80 22.94
CA THR A 43 -3.98 -18.84 23.77
C THR A 43 -4.83 -17.87 22.94
N ASP A 44 -4.64 -17.86 21.62
CA ASP A 44 -5.48 -17.12 20.69
C ASP A 44 -6.74 -17.93 20.36
N HIS A 45 -7.78 -17.70 21.17
CA HIS A 45 -9.07 -18.38 21.00
C HIS A 45 -9.89 -17.91 19.79
N VAL A 46 -9.42 -16.88 19.07
CA VAL A 46 -10.10 -16.29 17.92
C VAL A 46 -9.43 -16.60 16.59
N LEU A 47 -8.42 -17.46 16.59
CA LEU A 47 -7.82 -17.98 15.36
C LEU A 47 -8.88 -18.53 14.40
N GLY A 48 -8.81 -18.11 13.13
CA GLY A 48 -9.77 -18.46 12.07
C GLY A 48 -11.05 -17.65 12.09
N GLN A 49 -11.37 -16.90 13.16
CA GLN A 49 -12.55 -16.05 13.22
C GLN A 49 -12.26 -14.68 12.61
N ASN A 50 -13.20 -14.13 11.84
CA ASN A 50 -13.05 -12.84 11.15
C ASN A 50 -11.75 -12.73 10.31
N GLY A 51 -11.23 -13.85 9.83
CA GLY A 51 -9.98 -13.91 9.06
C GLY A 51 -8.69 -13.79 9.87
N ILE A 52 -8.77 -13.79 11.22
CA ILE A 52 -7.59 -13.72 12.11
C ILE A 52 -6.72 -14.98 11.95
N PHE A 53 -5.41 -14.77 11.70
CA PHE A 53 -4.44 -15.86 11.53
C PHE A 53 -3.29 -15.86 12.55
N GLY A 54 -3.40 -15.11 13.61
CA GLY A 54 -2.40 -14.97 14.68
C GLY A 54 -2.34 -13.49 15.08
N ILE A 55 -1.38 -13.05 15.88
CA ILE A 55 0.05 -13.42 15.96
C ILE A 55 0.46 -13.76 17.39
N LYS A 56 0.17 -12.83 18.33
CA LYS A 56 0.70 -12.95 19.70
C LYS A 56 -0.27 -12.37 20.73
N THR A 57 -0.55 -13.14 21.75
CA THR A 57 -1.24 -12.69 22.96
C THR A 57 -0.23 -12.40 24.08
N GLY A 58 -0.59 -11.51 24.98
CA GLY A 58 0.16 -11.25 26.20
C GLY A 58 -0.76 -10.72 27.28
N SER A 59 -0.52 -11.12 28.53
CA SER A 59 -1.23 -10.56 29.68
C SER A 59 -0.29 -10.45 30.86
N GLY A 60 -0.47 -9.42 31.67
CA GLY A 60 0.32 -9.18 32.85
C GLY A 60 -0.43 -8.31 33.83
N PHE A 61 -0.10 -8.43 35.12
CA PHE A 61 -0.79 -7.75 36.20
C PHE A 61 -0.77 -6.21 36.05
N SER A 62 0.37 -5.66 35.58
CA SER A 62 0.58 -4.23 35.39
C SER A 62 0.39 -3.75 33.95
N THR A 63 0.35 -4.65 32.99
CA THR A 63 0.32 -4.32 31.54
C THR A 63 -1.04 -4.56 30.90
N GLY A 64 -1.97 -5.19 31.65
CA GLY A 64 -3.25 -5.64 31.10
C GLY A 64 -3.08 -6.74 30.06
N ALA A 65 -4.13 -6.97 29.31
CA ALA A 65 -4.18 -7.92 28.20
C ALA A 65 -3.87 -7.21 26.87
N ASN A 66 -3.07 -7.86 26.05
CA ASN A 66 -2.56 -7.31 24.78
C ASN A 66 -2.72 -8.35 23.69
N PHE A 67 -3.11 -7.92 22.49
CA PHE A 67 -3.29 -8.77 21.33
C PHE A 67 -2.74 -8.09 20.08
N LEU A 68 -1.66 -8.63 19.56
CA LEU A 68 -1.14 -8.32 18.24
C LEU A 68 -1.72 -9.34 17.25
N PHE A 69 -2.46 -8.88 16.26
CA PHE A 69 -3.14 -9.76 15.31
C PHE A 69 -2.83 -9.41 13.87
N GLY A 70 -2.88 -10.42 13.01
CA GLY A 70 -3.01 -10.30 11.59
C GLY A 70 -4.33 -10.90 11.15
N ALA A 71 -4.98 -10.29 10.18
CA ALA A 71 -6.23 -10.81 9.62
C ALA A 71 -6.30 -10.58 8.11
N THR A 72 -6.96 -11.52 7.41
CA THR A 72 -7.33 -11.34 6.01
C THR A 72 -8.78 -10.85 5.96
N VAL A 73 -8.97 -9.64 5.45
CA VAL A 73 -10.30 -9.03 5.29
C VAL A 73 -10.65 -8.94 3.80
N THR A 74 -11.94 -8.98 3.46
CA THR A 74 -12.39 -8.75 2.09
C THR A 74 -12.83 -7.31 1.94
N VAL A 75 -12.18 -6.58 1.03
CA VAL A 75 -12.49 -5.19 0.68
C VAL A 75 -12.80 -5.13 -0.82
N ASP A 76 -14.00 -4.69 -1.17
CA ASP A 76 -14.49 -4.63 -2.55
C ASP A 76 -14.23 -5.94 -3.34
N GLY A 77 -14.45 -7.09 -2.68
CA GLY A 77 -14.27 -8.43 -3.25
C GLY A 77 -12.83 -8.94 -3.32
N LYS A 78 -11.84 -8.16 -2.83
CA LYS A 78 -10.42 -8.57 -2.83
C LYS A 78 -9.93 -8.87 -1.42
N PRO A 79 -9.12 -9.92 -1.21
CA PRO A 79 -8.49 -10.19 0.07
C PRO A 79 -7.39 -9.16 0.35
N ILE A 80 -7.45 -8.53 1.50
CA ILE A 80 -6.45 -7.58 2.01
C ILE A 80 -5.96 -8.09 3.36
N VAL A 81 -4.65 -8.12 3.55
CA VAL A 81 -4.03 -8.44 4.83
C VAL A 81 -3.91 -7.17 5.65
N VAL A 82 -4.40 -7.23 6.88
CA VAL A 82 -4.31 -6.14 7.85
C VAL A 82 -3.63 -6.62 9.12
N PHE A 83 -2.88 -5.73 9.75
CA PHE A 83 -2.26 -5.96 11.06
C PHE A 83 -2.82 -4.95 12.04
N GLY A 84 -2.99 -5.39 13.29
CA GLY A 84 -3.46 -4.52 14.35
C GLY A 84 -2.94 -4.93 15.71
N CYS A 85 -2.90 -3.97 16.63
CA CYS A 85 -2.46 -4.18 17.98
C CYS A 85 -3.45 -3.53 18.97
N VAL A 86 -3.99 -4.35 19.87
CA VAL A 86 -4.84 -3.90 20.99
C VAL A 86 -4.06 -4.11 22.28
N MET A 87 -3.92 -3.06 23.08
CA MET A 87 -3.12 -3.11 24.32
C MET A 87 -3.90 -2.61 25.53
N GLY A 88 -3.47 -3.06 26.72
CA GLY A 88 -3.94 -2.54 28.00
C GLY A 88 -5.39 -2.91 28.32
N GLN A 89 -5.95 -3.94 27.73
CA GLN A 89 -7.31 -4.36 28.01
C GLN A 89 -7.44 -5.11 29.34
N PRO A 90 -8.62 -5.10 30.00
CA PRO A 90 -8.81 -5.81 31.28
C PRO A 90 -8.56 -7.32 31.15
N THR A 91 -8.96 -7.94 30.05
CA THR A 91 -8.80 -9.38 29.80
C THR A 91 -8.48 -9.64 28.32
N LEU A 92 -7.98 -10.84 28.01
CA LEU A 92 -7.77 -11.28 26.62
C LEU A 92 -9.10 -11.33 25.84
N ASP A 93 -10.19 -11.73 26.46
CA ASP A 93 -11.50 -11.75 25.77
C ASP A 93 -11.94 -10.36 25.32
N VAL A 94 -11.69 -9.32 26.13
CA VAL A 94 -11.95 -7.93 25.76
C VAL A 94 -10.99 -7.49 24.62
N ALA A 95 -9.72 -7.89 24.68
CA ALA A 95 -8.78 -7.60 23.60
C ALA A 95 -9.20 -8.25 22.27
N PHE A 96 -9.66 -9.50 22.31
CA PHE A 96 -10.17 -10.23 21.14
C PHE A 96 -11.47 -9.61 20.60
N ALA A 97 -12.40 -9.24 21.48
CA ALA A 97 -13.62 -8.55 21.07
C ALA A 97 -13.33 -7.21 20.41
N THR A 98 -12.40 -6.43 20.96
CA THR A 98 -11.95 -5.15 20.40
C THR A 98 -11.30 -5.35 19.03
N ALA A 99 -10.43 -6.36 18.86
CA ALA A 99 -9.83 -6.68 17.57
C ALA A 99 -10.89 -7.00 16.51
N LYS A 100 -11.92 -7.80 16.84
CA LYS A 100 -13.02 -8.11 15.92
C LYS A 100 -13.81 -6.86 15.51
N VAL A 101 -14.06 -5.94 16.44
CA VAL A 101 -14.73 -4.66 16.15
C VAL A 101 -13.87 -3.81 15.21
N LEU A 102 -12.57 -3.72 15.43
CA LEU A 102 -11.64 -3.02 14.54
C LEU A 102 -11.65 -3.63 13.13
N ILE A 103 -11.57 -4.96 13.02
CA ILE A 103 -11.62 -5.67 11.73
C ILE A 103 -12.94 -5.37 11.00
N ALA A 104 -14.07 -5.46 11.69
CA ALA A 104 -15.38 -5.17 11.11
C ALA A 104 -15.47 -3.69 10.64
N SER A 105 -14.94 -2.75 11.43
CA SER A 105 -14.88 -1.35 11.06
C SER A 105 -14.02 -1.13 9.81
N LEU A 106 -12.85 -1.78 9.71
CA LEU A 106 -12.00 -1.72 8.52
C LEU A 106 -12.74 -2.25 7.28
N GLN A 107 -13.41 -3.39 7.38
CA GLN A 107 -14.20 -3.96 6.27
C GLN A 107 -15.32 -3.03 5.79
N ALA A 108 -15.93 -2.28 6.71
CA ALA A 108 -17.02 -1.36 6.40
C ALA A 108 -16.55 -0.02 5.82
N THR A 109 -15.30 0.37 6.05
CA THR A 109 -14.80 1.72 5.73
C THR A 109 -13.70 1.74 4.67
N LEU A 110 -12.98 0.64 4.48
CA LEU A 110 -11.95 0.55 3.46
C LEU A 110 -12.56 0.32 2.08
N HIS A 111 -12.03 1.04 1.09
CA HIS A 111 -12.39 0.89 -0.31
C HIS A 111 -11.17 0.84 -1.20
N ILE A 112 -11.25 0.04 -2.26
CA ILE A 112 -10.25 0.02 -3.31
C ILE A 112 -10.59 1.11 -4.32
N ARG A 113 -9.69 2.07 -4.52
CA ARG A 113 -9.87 3.19 -5.46
C ARG A 113 -8.79 3.18 -6.52
N GLN A 114 -9.22 3.18 -7.78
CA GLN A 114 -8.32 3.44 -8.90
C GLN A 114 -8.14 4.94 -9.05
N VAL A 115 -6.90 5.42 -8.93
CA VAL A 115 -6.55 6.86 -8.98
C VAL A 115 -5.92 7.26 -10.29
N ILE A 116 -5.29 6.31 -10.99
CA ILE A 116 -4.79 6.48 -12.36
C ILE A 116 -5.10 5.20 -13.13
N THR A 117 -5.61 5.36 -14.34
CA THR A 117 -5.82 4.25 -15.27
C THR A 117 -4.65 4.16 -16.24
N ARG A 118 -4.25 2.94 -16.60
CA ARG A 118 -3.26 2.71 -17.66
C ARG A 118 -3.64 3.48 -18.93
N ASN A 119 -2.67 4.14 -19.54
CA ASN A 119 -2.81 5.00 -20.71
C ASN A 119 -3.69 6.25 -20.49
N GLN A 120 -4.02 6.59 -19.26
CA GLN A 120 -4.67 7.86 -18.94
C GLN A 120 -3.73 9.00 -19.25
N THR A 121 -4.19 9.97 -20.05
CA THR A 121 -3.45 11.20 -20.32
C THR A 121 -3.42 12.06 -19.07
N ILE A 122 -2.22 12.40 -18.61
CA ILE A 122 -1.96 13.23 -17.44
C ILE A 122 -1.50 14.64 -17.88
N ALA A 123 -0.71 14.70 -18.93
CA ALA A 123 -0.20 15.94 -19.52
C ALA A 123 0.02 15.72 -21.02
N THR A 124 0.28 16.80 -21.76
CA THR A 124 0.55 16.71 -23.20
C THR A 124 1.74 17.60 -23.55
N TYR A 125 2.70 17.08 -24.28
CA TYR A 125 3.72 17.87 -24.94
C TYR A 125 3.20 18.38 -26.28
N VAL A 126 3.32 19.67 -26.49
CA VAL A 126 3.02 20.31 -27.78
C VAL A 126 4.26 21.07 -28.22
N THR A 127 4.77 20.74 -29.39
CA THR A 127 5.92 21.43 -29.99
C THR A 127 5.45 22.63 -30.79
N ALA A 128 6.33 23.63 -30.96
CA ALA A 128 6.03 24.81 -31.76
C ALA A 128 5.78 24.51 -33.25
N TRP A 129 6.15 23.34 -33.74
CA TRP A 129 5.93 22.87 -35.13
C TRP A 129 4.74 21.90 -35.27
N GLY A 130 3.88 21.82 -34.23
CA GLY A 130 2.62 21.09 -34.29
C GLY A 130 2.72 19.59 -34.01
N ASN A 131 3.89 19.08 -33.63
CA ASN A 131 4.02 17.70 -33.18
C ASN A 131 3.59 17.60 -31.71
N GLN A 132 2.83 16.59 -31.34
CA GLN A 132 2.36 16.45 -29.97
C GLN A 132 2.46 14.98 -29.53
N SER A 133 2.58 14.77 -28.24
CA SER A 133 2.53 13.46 -27.59
C SER A 133 1.96 13.60 -26.19
N ASP A 134 1.03 12.74 -25.83
CA ASP A 134 0.53 12.68 -24.48
C ASP A 134 1.54 12.01 -23.55
N LEU A 135 1.55 12.44 -22.30
CA LEU A 135 2.20 11.77 -21.20
C LEU A 135 1.18 10.91 -20.47
N VAL A 136 1.37 9.62 -20.55
CA VAL A 136 0.43 8.63 -20.01
C VAL A 136 1.11 7.77 -18.94
N SER A 137 0.30 7.23 -18.03
CA SER A 137 0.77 6.21 -17.09
C SER A 137 0.84 4.85 -17.79
N PRO A 138 1.96 4.12 -17.73
CA PRO A 138 2.05 2.77 -18.28
C PRO A 138 1.37 1.70 -17.40
N VAL A 139 0.86 2.08 -16.23
CA VAL A 139 0.26 1.18 -15.24
C VAL A 139 -1.01 1.75 -14.66
N ASP A 140 -1.88 0.85 -14.17
CA ASP A 140 -2.97 1.23 -13.27
C ASP A 140 -2.42 1.52 -11.89
N VAL A 141 -2.92 2.57 -11.24
CA VAL A 141 -2.61 2.88 -9.84
C VAL A 141 -3.85 2.71 -9.00
N ILE A 142 -3.79 1.76 -8.11
CA ILE A 142 -4.88 1.40 -7.20
C ILE A 142 -4.39 1.66 -5.78
N VAL A 143 -5.21 2.32 -4.98
CA VAL A 143 -4.93 2.60 -3.58
C VAL A 143 -6.04 2.09 -2.68
N LEU A 144 -5.68 1.78 -1.45
CA LEU A 144 -6.64 1.52 -0.39
C LEU A 144 -7.02 2.86 0.26
N ALA A 145 -8.31 3.18 0.26
CA ALA A 145 -8.83 4.45 0.74
C ALA A 145 -9.85 4.25 1.86
N TRP A 146 -9.95 5.23 2.77
CA TRP A 146 -10.95 5.29 3.83
C TRP A 146 -11.52 6.71 3.96
N PRO A 147 -12.70 6.90 4.59
CA PRO A 147 -13.28 8.21 4.79
C PRO A 147 -12.33 9.18 5.53
N GLY A 148 -12.19 10.39 5.00
CA GLY A 148 -11.29 11.41 5.55
C GLY A 148 -9.84 11.34 5.05
N MET A 149 -9.48 10.35 4.25
CA MET A 149 -8.15 10.25 3.66
C MET A 149 -7.94 11.33 2.60
N VAL A 150 -6.81 12.00 2.67
CA VAL A 150 -6.43 13.04 1.69
C VAL A 150 -5.38 12.46 0.74
N LEU A 151 -5.74 12.39 -0.53
CA LEU A 151 -4.83 12.04 -1.61
C LEU A 151 -4.30 13.33 -2.24
N ARG A 152 -2.99 13.49 -2.28
CA ARG A 152 -2.31 14.59 -2.97
C ARG A 152 -1.57 14.06 -4.17
N GLN A 153 -1.69 14.76 -5.29
CA GLN A 153 -0.94 14.46 -6.51
C GLN A 153 -0.09 15.67 -6.89
N ARG A 154 1.16 15.41 -7.22
CA ARG A 154 2.08 16.39 -7.78
C ARG A 154 2.64 15.86 -9.07
N LEU A 155 2.53 16.65 -10.12
CA LEU A 155 3.11 16.35 -11.42
C LEU A 155 4.54 16.92 -11.49
N ASP A 156 5.49 16.08 -11.87
CA ASP A 156 6.86 16.45 -12.16
C ASP A 156 7.20 16.02 -13.57
N VAL A 157 7.24 16.99 -14.50
CA VAL A 157 7.47 16.77 -15.93
C VAL A 157 8.71 17.54 -16.36
N LEU A 158 9.65 16.85 -16.99
CA LEU A 158 10.88 17.44 -17.49
C LEU A 158 10.63 18.24 -18.77
N PRO A 159 11.23 19.43 -18.91
CA PRO A 159 11.26 20.13 -20.19
C PRO A 159 11.82 19.22 -21.29
N ILE A 160 11.27 19.32 -22.50
CA ILE A 160 11.68 18.47 -23.60
C ILE A 160 12.34 19.30 -24.70
N VAL A 161 13.53 18.87 -25.13
CA VAL A 161 14.19 19.34 -26.35
C VAL A 161 14.14 18.22 -27.36
N VAL A 162 13.53 18.47 -28.52
CA VAL A 162 13.37 17.49 -29.59
C VAL A 162 14.35 17.82 -30.73
N ASP A 163 15.61 17.50 -30.49
CA ASP A 163 16.73 17.62 -31.48
C ASP A 163 16.87 16.36 -32.35
N ARG A 164 16.37 15.25 -31.85
CA ARG A 164 16.30 13.92 -32.50
C ARG A 164 14.95 13.27 -32.21
N PRO A 165 14.54 12.24 -32.96
CA PRO A 165 13.30 11.53 -32.70
C PRO A 165 13.29 10.94 -31.27
N ILE A 166 12.22 11.18 -30.55
CA ILE A 166 11.94 10.61 -29.22
C ILE A 166 10.88 9.52 -29.42
N PRO A 167 11.19 8.25 -29.15
CA PRO A 167 10.24 7.18 -29.33
C PRO A 167 9.06 7.28 -28.37
N ALA A 168 7.91 6.70 -28.76
CA ALA A 168 6.84 6.40 -27.82
C ALA A 168 7.35 5.49 -26.68
N GLY A 169 6.74 5.59 -25.49
CA GLY A 169 7.18 4.87 -24.30
C GLY A 169 8.39 5.48 -23.59
N THR A 170 8.90 6.63 -24.06
CA THR A 170 10.04 7.29 -23.39
C THR A 170 9.59 7.98 -22.11
N LYS A 171 10.19 7.62 -20.97
CA LYS A 171 9.92 8.26 -19.67
C LYS A 171 10.31 9.73 -19.71
N LYS A 172 9.38 10.63 -19.31
CA LYS A 172 9.55 12.09 -19.34
C LYS A 172 9.07 12.80 -18.08
N GLY A 173 8.66 12.05 -17.07
CA GLY A 173 8.22 12.63 -15.81
C GLY A 173 7.72 11.57 -14.85
N ASN A 174 7.15 12.05 -13.73
CA ASN A 174 6.47 11.23 -12.75
C ASN A 174 5.22 11.97 -12.23
N VAL A 175 4.24 11.20 -11.78
CA VAL A 175 3.22 11.69 -10.85
C VAL A 175 3.60 11.19 -9.46
N HIS A 176 3.81 12.11 -8.54
CA HIS A 176 4.00 11.80 -7.12
C HIS A 176 2.64 11.76 -6.44
N ILE A 177 2.28 10.63 -5.88
CA ILE A 177 1.04 10.42 -5.13
C ILE A 177 1.41 10.28 -3.67
N VAL A 178 0.86 11.14 -2.82
CA VAL A 178 1.03 11.10 -1.36
C VAL A 178 -0.31 10.76 -0.74
N LEU A 179 -0.31 9.73 0.09
CA LEU A 179 -1.49 9.16 0.72
C LEU A 179 -1.16 8.80 2.18
N GLY A 180 -1.47 9.71 3.12
CA GLY A 180 -0.94 9.60 4.48
C GLY A 180 0.60 9.57 4.46
N ASP A 181 1.18 8.51 5.00
CA ASP A 181 2.63 8.29 5.04
C ASP A 181 3.17 7.58 3.79
N TYR A 182 2.28 7.14 2.88
CA TYR A 182 2.67 6.48 1.64
C TYR A 182 3.02 7.48 0.55
N ASN A 183 4.17 7.26 -0.09
CA ASN A 183 4.61 8.01 -1.25
C ASN A 183 4.79 7.04 -2.41
N LEU A 184 4.15 7.32 -3.53
CA LEU A 184 4.23 6.50 -4.73
C LEU A 184 4.62 7.37 -5.93
N ASP A 185 5.65 6.96 -6.63
CA ASP A 185 6.12 7.60 -7.86
C ASP A 185 5.68 6.79 -9.07
N VAL A 186 4.78 7.37 -9.86
CA VAL A 186 4.26 6.76 -11.08
C VAL A 186 4.97 7.37 -12.29
N PRO A 187 5.72 6.59 -13.06
CA PRO A 187 6.39 7.12 -14.25
C PRO A 187 5.38 7.54 -15.30
N LEU A 188 5.68 8.64 -15.99
CA LEU A 188 4.95 9.08 -17.17
C LEU A 188 5.80 8.86 -18.43
N VAL A 189 5.18 8.27 -19.43
CA VAL A 189 5.82 7.97 -20.71
C VAL A 189 5.07 8.64 -21.86
N THR A 190 5.79 8.93 -22.95
CA THR A 190 5.18 9.44 -24.19
C THR A 190 4.28 8.41 -24.83
N SER A 191 3.05 8.78 -25.23
CA SER A 191 2.13 7.89 -25.98
C SER A 191 2.59 7.71 -27.43
N ASP A 192 3.08 8.79 -28.02
CA ASP A 192 3.45 8.89 -29.43
C ASP A 192 4.88 9.38 -29.60
N PRO A 193 5.53 9.06 -30.72
CA PRO A 193 6.87 9.56 -30.99
C PRO A 193 6.84 11.06 -31.27
N LEU A 194 7.85 11.79 -30.78
CA LEU A 194 8.06 13.19 -31.11
C LEU A 194 9.23 13.32 -32.07
N TYR A 195 9.04 14.10 -33.12
CA TYR A 195 10.03 14.31 -34.18
C TYR A 195 10.56 15.74 -34.18
N PRO A 196 11.83 15.97 -34.50
CA PRO A 196 12.38 17.30 -34.63
C PRO A 196 11.70 18.07 -35.78
N PRO A 197 11.77 19.43 -35.77
CA PRO A 197 11.15 20.25 -36.79
C PRO A 197 11.79 19.99 -38.17
N GLY A 198 10.92 19.96 -39.20
CA GLY A 198 11.34 19.81 -40.59
C GLY A 198 12.18 20.98 -41.09
N ARG A 199 12.92 20.78 -42.21
CA ARG A 199 13.81 21.81 -42.77
C ARG A 199 13.07 23.11 -43.11
N LEU A 200 11.87 23.04 -43.67
CA LEU A 200 11.05 24.22 -44.02
C LEU A 200 10.66 25.03 -42.78
N TRP A 201 10.25 24.38 -41.69
CA TRP A 201 9.91 25.08 -40.45
C TRP A 201 11.12 25.83 -39.87
N ARG A 202 12.33 25.25 -39.96
CA ARG A 202 13.57 25.89 -39.48
C ARG A 202 13.95 27.11 -40.29
N LEU A 203 13.73 27.07 -41.60
CA LEU A 203 14.06 28.18 -42.51
C LEU A 203 13.11 29.38 -42.38
N THR A 204 11.87 29.15 -42.02
CA THR A 204 10.83 30.22 -41.92
C THR A 204 10.88 30.98 -40.59
N ARG A 205 11.73 30.60 -39.63
CA ARG A 205 11.83 31.20 -38.31
C ARG A 205 13.20 31.79 -37.96
N VAL A 206 14.01 32.07 -38.95
CA VAL A 206 15.20 32.90 -38.76
C VAL A 206 14.72 34.34 -38.66
N THR A 207 14.50 34.79 -37.42
CA THR A 207 14.39 36.24 -37.11
C THR A 207 15.82 36.82 -37.12
N PHE A 208 16.06 37.77 -37.99
CA PHE A 208 17.28 38.59 -37.99
C PHE A 208 17.24 39.59 -36.82
#